data_7e24fd40c13412b9a61611c2d366304d
#
_entry.id   7e24fd40c13412b9a61611c2d366304d
#
_cell.length_a   1.000
_cell.length_b   1.000
_cell.length_c   1.000
_cell.angle_alpha   90.00
_cell.angle_beta   90.00
_cell.angle_gamma   90.00
#
_symmetry.space_group_name_H-M   'P 1'
#
loop_
_entity.id
_entity.type
_entity.pdbx_description
1 polymer ?
#
loop_
_entity_poly.entity_id
_entity_poly.type
_entity_poly.pdbx_seq_one_letter_code
_entity_poly.pdbx_strand_id
1 'polypeptide(L)'
;MPRRREVPKRIILQDPKFGSQEVSKFVNVLMTSGKKSVAERLIYGAFDQIKTKSGKDPIEEFSLALTNLRPVVEVKSRRVGGANYQVPVEVRPSRRVALAMRWLRDAARKRGEKSMDLRLAAEIVEASENKGAAMKKREEVHRMAEANKAFSHFRF
;
A
#
# COMPACT_ATOMS: atom_id res chain seq x y z
N MET A 1 5.16 6.53 25.27
CA MET A 1 3.93 7.05 24.65
C MET A 1 3.49 8.30 25.40
N PRO A 2 3.16 9.42 24.74
CA PRO A 2 2.65 10.59 25.42
C PRO A 2 1.26 10.29 26.00
N ARG A 3 1.12 10.43 27.30
CA ARG A 3 -0.15 10.18 28.01
C ARG A 3 -1.07 11.40 28.05
N ARG A 4 -0.54 12.61 27.85
CA ARG A 4 -1.26 13.88 28.11
C ARG A 4 -1.55 14.71 26.88
N ARG A 5 -1.03 14.34 25.69
CA ARG A 5 -1.26 15.07 24.45
C ARG A 5 -1.23 14.14 23.23
N GLU A 6 -2.01 14.48 22.20
CA GLU A 6 -1.91 13.84 20.90
C GLU A 6 -0.64 14.33 20.19
N VAL A 7 0.12 13.40 19.60
CA VAL A 7 1.32 13.75 18.83
C VAL A 7 0.87 14.36 17.49
N PRO A 8 1.30 15.59 17.15
CA PRO A 8 0.94 16.22 15.90
C PRO A 8 1.46 15.39 14.71
N LYS A 9 0.63 15.22 13.71
CA LYS A 9 1.01 14.54 12.46
C LYS A 9 1.95 15.44 11.67
N ARG A 10 3.11 14.91 11.28
CA ARG A 10 4.06 15.63 10.42
C ARG A 10 3.45 15.86 9.04
N ILE A 11 3.58 17.09 8.54
CA ILE A 11 3.21 17.43 7.17
C ILE A 11 4.26 16.83 6.24
N ILE A 12 3.82 16.05 5.25
CA ILE A 12 4.69 15.47 4.24
C ILE A 12 4.71 16.44 3.06
N LEU A 13 5.89 16.95 2.71
CA LEU A 13 6.09 17.79 1.55
C LEU A 13 5.87 16.99 0.26
N GLN A 14 5.49 17.69 -0.79
CA GLN A 14 5.35 17.10 -2.12
C GLN A 14 6.71 16.67 -2.67
N ASP A 15 6.70 15.67 -3.55
CA ASP A 15 7.90 15.21 -4.23
C ASP A 15 8.42 16.31 -5.21
N PRO A 16 9.73 16.63 -5.20
CA PRO A 16 10.26 17.73 -6.02
C PRO A 16 10.18 17.44 -7.52
N LYS A 17 10.25 16.19 -7.97
CA LYS A 17 10.23 15.82 -9.39
C LYS A 17 8.81 15.79 -9.96
N PHE A 18 7.84 15.29 -9.20
CA PHE A 18 6.48 15.06 -9.68
C PHE A 18 5.40 15.88 -8.96
N GLY A 19 5.74 16.66 -7.95
CA GLY A 19 4.78 17.46 -7.18
C GLY A 19 3.72 16.65 -6.42
N SER A 20 3.89 15.33 -6.30
CA SER A 20 2.90 14.43 -5.72
C SER A 20 3.20 14.10 -4.25
N GLN A 21 2.22 14.33 -3.38
CA GLN A 21 2.31 13.93 -1.98
C GLN A 21 2.22 12.40 -1.80
N GLU A 22 1.53 11.70 -2.69
CA GLU A 22 1.44 10.22 -2.65
C GLU A 22 2.79 9.59 -2.97
N VAL A 23 3.55 10.14 -3.92
CA VAL A 23 4.91 9.69 -4.24
C VAL A 23 5.82 9.88 -3.03
N SER A 24 5.83 11.07 -2.40
CA SER A 24 6.60 11.32 -1.17
C SER A 24 6.26 10.35 -0.03
N LYS A 25 4.97 10.05 0.16
CA LYS A 25 4.54 9.04 1.15
C LYS A 25 5.07 7.66 0.81
N PHE A 26 5.05 7.31 -0.48
CA PHE A 26 5.53 6.01 -0.92
C PHE A 26 7.05 5.87 -0.79
N VAL A 27 7.82 6.91 -1.05
CA VAL A 27 9.27 6.98 -0.73
C VAL A 27 9.51 6.62 0.73
N ASN A 28 8.75 7.21 1.66
CA ASN A 28 8.89 6.92 3.08
C ASN A 28 8.51 5.47 3.45
N VAL A 29 7.55 4.87 2.74
CA VAL A 29 7.16 3.45 2.92
C VAL A 29 8.20 2.49 2.35
N LEU A 30 8.84 2.84 1.24
CA LEU A 30 9.86 2.03 0.57
C LEU A 30 11.20 2.09 1.31
N MET A 31 11.50 3.23 1.92
CA MET A 31 12.76 3.51 2.60
C MET A 31 13.10 2.46 3.67
N THR A 32 14.36 2.05 3.70
CA THR A 32 14.92 1.14 4.72
C THR A 32 16.10 1.81 5.40
N SER A 33 16.18 1.70 6.72
CA SER A 33 17.29 2.25 7.53
C SER A 33 17.56 3.75 7.30
N GLY A 34 16.54 4.54 6.99
CA GLY A 34 16.66 5.98 6.76
C GLY A 34 17.29 6.39 5.42
N LYS A 35 17.57 5.45 4.51
CA LYS A 35 18.23 5.71 3.21
C LYS A 35 17.21 6.28 2.20
N LYS A 36 16.81 7.55 2.39
CA LYS A 36 15.75 8.17 1.60
C LYS A 36 16.16 8.38 0.14
N SER A 37 17.39 8.83 -0.12
CA SER A 37 17.88 9.06 -1.49
C SER A 37 17.92 7.79 -2.35
N VAL A 38 18.17 6.63 -1.74
CA VAL A 38 18.09 5.34 -2.42
C VAL A 38 16.65 5.01 -2.79
N ALA A 39 15.69 5.23 -1.86
CA ALA A 39 14.28 5.00 -2.14
C ALA A 39 13.74 5.91 -3.24
N GLU A 40 14.13 7.19 -3.26
CA GLU A 40 13.80 8.15 -4.32
C GLU A 40 14.32 7.67 -5.68
N ARG A 41 15.59 7.27 -5.76
CA ARG A 41 16.19 6.73 -6.99
C ARG A 41 15.46 5.50 -7.51
N LEU A 42 15.06 4.58 -6.64
CA LEU A 42 14.33 3.38 -7.01
C LEU A 42 12.94 3.72 -7.59
N ILE A 43 12.22 4.66 -7.00
CA ILE A 43 10.91 5.08 -7.49
C ILE A 43 11.03 5.80 -8.82
N TYR A 44 11.99 6.72 -8.96
CA TYR A 44 12.21 7.43 -10.22
C TYR A 44 12.62 6.46 -11.33
N GLY A 45 13.52 5.52 -11.04
CA GLY A 45 13.89 4.46 -11.97
C GLY A 45 12.68 3.59 -12.38
N ALA A 46 11.82 3.25 -11.43
CA ALA A 46 10.59 2.51 -11.74
C ALA A 46 9.64 3.30 -12.66
N PHE A 47 9.48 4.59 -12.41
CA PHE A 47 8.65 5.46 -13.26
C PHE A 47 9.23 5.64 -14.66
N ASP A 48 10.54 5.77 -14.79
CA ASP A 48 11.21 5.83 -16.08
C ASP A 48 11.02 4.50 -16.85
N GLN A 49 11.07 3.34 -16.16
CA GLN A 49 10.76 2.04 -16.76
C GLN A 49 9.30 1.91 -17.23
N ILE A 50 8.34 2.40 -16.45
CA ILE A 50 6.92 2.42 -16.84
C ILE A 50 6.74 3.24 -18.10
N LYS A 51 7.30 4.45 -18.14
CA LYS A 51 7.23 5.33 -19.32
C LYS A 51 7.83 4.68 -20.57
N THR A 52 8.98 4.01 -20.40
CA THR A 52 9.68 3.36 -21.53
C THR A 52 8.91 2.13 -22.07
N LYS A 53 8.31 1.32 -21.18
CA LYS A 53 7.66 0.08 -21.56
C LYS A 53 6.21 0.23 -21.99
N SER A 54 5.44 1.04 -21.28
CA SER A 54 3.99 1.21 -21.52
C SER A 54 3.63 2.47 -22.29
N GLY A 55 4.54 3.46 -22.35
CA GLY A 55 4.29 4.77 -22.96
C GLY A 55 3.26 5.63 -22.20
N LYS A 56 2.74 5.16 -21.07
CA LYS A 56 1.74 5.83 -20.27
C LYS A 56 2.39 6.76 -19.23
N ASP A 57 1.61 7.71 -18.69
CA ASP A 57 2.08 8.55 -17.60
C ASP A 57 2.27 7.70 -16.33
N PRO A 58 3.52 7.62 -15.80
CA PRO A 58 3.82 6.81 -14.63
C PRO A 58 3.08 7.26 -13.36
N ILE A 59 2.73 8.55 -13.24
CA ILE A 59 1.99 9.07 -12.09
C ILE A 59 0.54 8.61 -12.13
N GLU A 60 -0.09 8.67 -13.28
CA GLU A 60 -1.46 8.19 -13.47
C GLU A 60 -1.55 6.68 -13.21
N GLU A 61 -0.63 5.89 -13.78
CA GLU A 61 -0.54 4.44 -13.53
C GLU A 61 -0.34 4.13 -12.04
N PHE A 62 0.53 4.86 -11.36
CA PHE A 62 0.77 4.69 -9.93
C PHE A 62 -0.46 5.05 -9.09
N SER A 63 -1.14 6.15 -9.40
CA SER A 63 -2.36 6.57 -8.70
C SER A 63 -3.50 5.58 -8.92
N LEU A 64 -3.65 5.07 -10.15
CA LEU A 64 -4.61 4.03 -10.49
C LEU A 64 -4.31 2.73 -9.73
N ALA A 65 -3.06 2.28 -9.73
CA ALA A 65 -2.63 1.10 -9.00
C ALA A 65 -2.94 1.24 -7.50
N LEU A 66 -2.62 2.37 -6.88
CA LEU A 66 -2.95 2.62 -5.47
C LEU A 66 -4.47 2.60 -5.23
N THR A 67 -5.25 3.18 -6.12
CA THR A 67 -6.72 3.19 -6.02
C THR A 67 -7.29 1.78 -6.07
N ASN A 68 -6.80 0.95 -6.99
CA ASN A 68 -7.18 -0.45 -7.11
C ASN A 68 -6.80 -1.27 -5.87
N LEU A 69 -5.66 -0.96 -5.24
CA LEU A 69 -5.16 -1.69 -4.08
C LEU A 69 -5.80 -1.28 -2.73
N ARG A 70 -6.53 -0.17 -2.65
CA ARG A 70 -7.14 0.31 -1.40
C ARG A 70 -8.20 -0.67 -0.88
N PRO A 71 -8.02 -1.30 0.29
CA PRO A 71 -9.03 -2.18 0.86
C PRO A 71 -10.16 -1.38 1.52
N VAL A 72 -11.39 -1.85 1.39
CA VAL A 72 -12.55 -1.29 2.09
C VAL A 72 -12.68 -1.85 3.50
N VAL A 73 -12.37 -3.15 3.65
CA VAL A 73 -12.49 -3.90 4.90
C VAL A 73 -11.18 -4.60 5.25
N GLU A 74 -10.92 -4.77 6.53
CA GLU A 74 -9.85 -5.61 7.06
C GLU A 74 -10.40 -6.48 8.19
N VAL A 75 -9.67 -7.54 8.54
CA VAL A 75 -10.03 -8.43 9.64
C VAL A 75 -9.15 -8.12 10.85
N LYS A 76 -9.78 -7.93 12.01
CA LYS A 76 -9.08 -7.73 13.29
C LYS A 76 -9.42 -8.87 14.25
N SER A 77 -8.41 -9.43 14.88
CA SER A 77 -8.61 -10.40 15.95
C SER A 77 -9.12 -9.71 17.21
N ARG A 78 -10.22 -10.22 17.78
CA ARG A 78 -10.77 -9.77 19.06
C ARG A 78 -11.03 -10.96 19.96
N ARG A 79 -10.72 -10.79 21.24
CA ARG A 79 -10.99 -11.81 22.26
C ARG A 79 -12.32 -11.52 22.91
N VAL A 80 -13.25 -12.47 22.79
CA VAL A 80 -14.59 -12.41 23.40
C VAL A 80 -14.85 -13.72 24.14
N GLY A 81 -15.16 -13.66 25.43
CA GLY A 81 -15.47 -14.86 26.23
C GLY A 81 -14.37 -15.92 26.26
N GLY A 82 -13.07 -15.51 26.13
CA GLY A 82 -11.94 -16.44 26.11
C GLY A 82 -11.54 -16.95 24.72
N ALA A 83 -12.37 -16.82 23.70
CA ALA A 83 -12.07 -17.20 22.32
C ALA A 83 -11.63 -16.00 21.48
N ASN A 84 -10.76 -16.25 20.49
CA ASN A 84 -10.30 -15.23 19.55
C ASN A 84 -11.15 -15.30 18.28
N TYR A 85 -11.85 -14.20 17.98
CA TYR A 85 -12.67 -14.05 16.78
C TYR A 85 -12.00 -13.10 15.79
N GLN A 86 -12.08 -13.44 14.50
CA GLN A 86 -11.65 -12.59 13.40
C GLN A 86 -12.85 -11.71 12.99
N VAL A 87 -12.80 -10.44 13.39
CA VAL A 87 -13.93 -9.50 13.20
C VAL A 87 -13.64 -8.59 12.00
N PRO A 88 -14.51 -8.56 10.97
CA PRO A 88 -14.39 -7.63 9.86
C PRO A 88 -14.69 -6.20 10.30
N VAL A 89 -13.79 -5.29 9.96
CA VAL A 89 -13.87 -3.87 10.33
C VAL A 89 -13.60 -3.02 9.10
N GLU A 90 -14.38 -1.93 8.92
CA GLU A 90 -14.13 -0.97 7.86
C GLU A 90 -12.80 -0.25 8.08
N VAL A 91 -12.05 -0.05 7.00
CA VAL A 91 -10.75 0.60 7.03
C VAL A 91 -10.92 2.11 6.85
N ARG A 92 -10.34 2.92 7.74
CA ARG A 92 -10.32 4.39 7.61
C ARG A 92 -9.58 4.82 6.34
N PRO A 93 -10.00 5.90 5.63
CA PRO A 93 -9.39 6.31 4.36
C PRO A 93 -7.87 6.47 4.39
N SER A 94 -7.31 7.08 5.43
CA SER A 94 -5.85 7.23 5.58
C SER A 94 -5.12 5.89 5.70
N ARG A 95 -5.74 4.89 6.34
CA ARG A 95 -5.18 3.56 6.48
C ARG A 95 -5.31 2.74 5.20
N ARG A 96 -6.36 2.94 4.39
CA ARG A 96 -6.52 2.30 3.07
C ARG A 96 -5.30 2.57 2.20
N VAL A 97 -4.88 3.85 2.10
CA VAL A 97 -3.69 4.26 1.35
C VAL A 97 -2.42 3.63 1.92
N ALA A 98 -2.26 3.64 3.24
CA ALA A 98 -1.08 3.06 3.87
C ALA A 98 -0.98 1.53 3.68
N LEU A 99 -2.11 0.81 3.66
CA LEU A 99 -2.15 -0.62 3.37
C LEU A 99 -1.81 -0.89 1.90
N ALA A 100 -2.41 -0.15 0.96
CA ALA A 100 -2.12 -0.26 -0.46
C ALA A 100 -0.61 -0.10 -0.75
N MET A 101 0.00 0.96 -0.21
CA MET A 101 1.44 1.21 -0.37
C MET A 101 2.30 0.08 0.21
N ARG A 102 1.95 -0.46 1.38
CA ARG A 102 2.68 -1.59 1.99
C ARG A 102 2.57 -2.86 1.17
N TRP A 103 1.38 -3.20 0.71
CA TRP A 103 1.17 -4.39 -0.10
C TRP A 103 1.90 -4.29 -1.44
N LEU A 104 1.87 -3.14 -2.09
CA LEU A 104 2.64 -2.88 -3.30
C LEU A 104 4.14 -3.08 -3.08
N ARG A 105 4.71 -2.49 -2.01
CA ARG A 105 6.10 -2.66 -1.63
C ARG A 105 6.46 -4.13 -1.38
N ASP A 106 5.64 -4.82 -0.59
CA ASP A 106 5.92 -6.19 -0.16
C ASP A 106 5.75 -7.19 -1.31
N ALA A 107 4.81 -6.94 -2.21
CA ALA A 107 4.66 -7.70 -3.45
C ALA A 107 5.87 -7.49 -4.37
N ALA A 108 6.27 -6.25 -4.61
CA ALA A 108 7.45 -5.95 -5.43
C ALA A 108 8.73 -6.60 -4.89
N ARG A 109 8.94 -6.61 -3.57
CA ARG A 109 10.11 -7.27 -2.96
C ARG A 109 10.18 -8.78 -3.21
N LYS A 110 9.04 -9.44 -3.40
CA LYS A 110 8.95 -10.89 -3.64
C LYS A 110 9.12 -11.29 -5.11
N ARG A 111 9.14 -10.32 -6.01
CA ARG A 111 9.33 -10.57 -7.45
C ARG A 111 10.74 -11.02 -7.79
N GLY A 112 10.89 -11.71 -8.90
CA GLY A 112 12.15 -12.30 -9.36
C GLY A 112 13.01 -11.44 -10.28
N GLU A 113 12.55 -10.23 -10.69
CA GLU A 113 13.31 -9.35 -11.57
C GLU A 113 14.65 -8.93 -10.94
N LYS A 114 15.63 -8.60 -11.76
CA LYS A 114 17.02 -8.36 -11.38
C LYS A 114 17.18 -7.22 -10.35
N SER A 115 16.46 -6.11 -10.54
CA SER A 115 16.58 -4.91 -9.71
C SER A 115 15.25 -4.48 -9.11
N MET A 116 15.28 -3.72 -8.02
CA MET A 116 14.05 -3.32 -7.31
C MET A 116 13.20 -2.33 -8.09
N ASP A 117 13.80 -1.47 -8.89
CA ASP A 117 13.10 -0.55 -9.79
C ASP A 117 12.30 -1.31 -10.87
N LEU A 118 12.86 -2.36 -11.46
CA LEU A 118 12.15 -3.24 -12.41
C LEU A 118 11.00 -4.00 -11.73
N ARG A 119 11.24 -4.52 -10.53
CA ARG A 119 10.20 -5.21 -9.74
C ARG A 119 9.04 -4.29 -9.41
N LEU A 120 9.35 -3.07 -9.00
CA LEU A 120 8.35 -2.07 -8.64
C LEU A 120 7.55 -1.62 -9.85
N ALA A 121 8.22 -1.35 -10.98
CA ALA A 121 7.58 -0.97 -12.23
C ALA A 121 6.58 -2.05 -12.70
N ALA A 122 7.01 -3.30 -12.71
CA ALA A 122 6.17 -4.42 -13.13
C ALA A 122 4.95 -4.59 -12.22
N GLU A 123 5.13 -4.51 -10.89
CA GLU A 123 4.00 -4.64 -9.95
C GLU A 123 3.02 -3.47 -10.04
N ILE A 124 3.50 -2.22 -10.30
CA ILE A 124 2.63 -1.05 -10.50
C ILE A 124 1.75 -1.25 -11.75
N VAL A 125 2.35 -1.66 -12.87
CA VAL A 125 1.60 -1.91 -14.13
C VAL A 125 0.58 -3.03 -13.96
N GLU A 126 0.96 -4.15 -13.35
CA GLU A 126 0.02 -5.24 -13.07
C GLU A 126 -1.11 -4.79 -12.12
N ALA A 127 -0.81 -4.01 -11.08
CA ALA A 127 -1.82 -3.50 -10.16
C ALA A 127 -2.77 -2.49 -10.80
N SER A 128 -2.31 -1.68 -11.76
CA SER A 128 -3.18 -0.77 -12.52
C SER A 128 -4.18 -1.56 -13.40
N GLU A 129 -3.77 -2.73 -13.88
CA GLU A 129 -4.62 -3.66 -14.64
C GLU A 129 -5.46 -4.62 -13.75
N ASN A 130 -5.51 -4.40 -12.44
CA ASN A 130 -6.14 -5.29 -11.47
C ASN A 130 -5.55 -6.70 -11.42
N LYS A 131 -4.25 -6.83 -11.64
CA LYS A 131 -3.49 -8.08 -11.60
C LYS A 131 -2.37 -7.98 -10.56
N GLY A 132 -1.55 -9.03 -10.43
CA GLY A 132 -0.36 -9.02 -9.60
C GLY A 132 -0.57 -9.52 -8.16
N ALA A 133 0.54 -9.65 -7.43
CA ALA A 133 0.56 -10.22 -6.09
C ALA A 133 -0.07 -9.27 -5.04
N ALA A 134 0.06 -7.98 -5.23
CA ALA A 134 -0.56 -6.98 -4.36
C ALA A 134 -2.09 -7.02 -4.46
N MET A 135 -2.64 -7.19 -5.67
CA MET A 135 -4.08 -7.37 -5.89
C MET A 135 -4.60 -8.65 -5.23
N LYS A 136 -3.90 -9.76 -5.43
CA LYS A 136 -4.26 -11.03 -4.76
C LYS A 136 -4.32 -10.87 -3.25
N LYS A 137 -3.42 -10.07 -2.66
CA LYS A 137 -3.43 -9.78 -1.22
C LYS A 137 -4.65 -8.98 -0.80
N ARG A 138 -5.10 -7.98 -1.57
CA ARG A 138 -6.34 -7.26 -1.32
C ARG A 138 -7.55 -8.19 -1.37
N GLU A 139 -7.64 -9.02 -2.40
CA GLU A 139 -8.73 -9.99 -2.58
C GLU A 139 -8.77 -11.02 -1.45
N GLU A 140 -7.60 -11.52 -1.01
CA GLU A 140 -7.50 -12.42 0.12
C GLU A 140 -8.07 -11.80 1.41
N VAL A 141 -7.71 -10.54 1.69
CA VAL A 141 -8.22 -9.82 2.87
C VAL A 141 -9.73 -9.60 2.78
N HIS A 142 -10.24 -9.24 1.60
CA HIS A 142 -11.68 -9.08 1.38
C HIS A 142 -12.43 -10.41 1.52
N ARG A 143 -11.88 -11.50 1.00
CA ARG A 143 -12.44 -12.86 1.14
C ARG A 143 -12.46 -13.33 2.59
N MET A 144 -11.39 -13.06 3.35
CA MET A 144 -11.38 -13.34 4.79
C MET A 144 -12.42 -12.52 5.55
N ALA A 145 -12.60 -11.25 5.20
CA ALA A 145 -13.63 -10.41 5.82
C ALA A 145 -15.04 -10.90 5.51
N GLU A 146 -15.30 -11.34 4.29
CA GLU A 146 -16.61 -11.91 3.89
C GLU A 146 -16.88 -13.24 4.60
N ALA A 147 -15.89 -14.13 4.68
CA ALA A 147 -16.02 -15.41 5.41
C ALA A 147 -16.32 -15.21 6.90
N ASN A 148 -15.82 -14.12 7.49
CA ASN A 148 -16.04 -13.80 8.91
C ASN A 148 -17.19 -12.80 9.14
N LYS A 149 -18.03 -12.54 8.16
CA LYS A 149 -19.12 -11.57 8.23
C LYS A 149 -20.11 -11.83 9.36
N ALA A 150 -20.33 -13.09 9.72
CA ALA A 150 -21.19 -13.49 10.84
C ALA A 150 -20.73 -12.88 12.19
N PHE A 151 -19.44 -12.59 12.36
CA PHE A 151 -18.88 -12.01 13.58
C PHE A 151 -18.85 -10.47 13.58
N SER A 152 -19.46 -9.81 12.61
CA SER A 152 -19.49 -8.35 12.49
C SER A 152 -20.13 -7.65 13.68
N HIS A 153 -21.03 -8.31 14.39
CA HIS A 153 -21.69 -7.79 15.59
C HIS A 153 -20.74 -7.64 16.81
N PHE A 154 -19.57 -8.29 16.80
CA PHE A 154 -18.52 -8.07 17.80
C PHE A 154 -17.68 -6.79 17.54
N ARG A 155 -18.15 -5.92 16.69
CA ARG A 155 -17.55 -4.63 16.35
C ARG A 155 -17.90 -3.60 17.43
N PHE A 156 -16.92 -3.18 18.21
CA PHE A 156 -17.02 -2.12 19.18
C PHE A 156 -16.15 -0.91 18.79
#